data_c20a2767b16cf25797616cf41dda8492
#
_entry.id   c20a2767b16cf25797616cf41dda8492
#
_cell.length_a   1.000
_cell.length_b   1.000
_cell.length_c   1.000
_cell.angle_alpha   90.00
_cell.angle_beta   90.00
_cell.angle_gamma   90.00
#
_symmetry.space_group_name_H-M   'P 1'
#
loop_
_entity.id
_entity.type
_entity.pdbx_description
1 polymer ?
#
loop_
_entity_poly.entity_id
_entity_poly.type
_entity_poly.pdbx_seq_one_letter_code
_entity_poly.pdbx_strand_id
1 'polypeptide(L)'
;MTSRAKFTANENREELFASVHYRCQVCGLPLTWFGTPQLAHRIAQSKANLKRFGEAVIYHKLNLVPVCSLKCNDACNIGFNTLAANSLAESITTSKEA
;
A
#
# COMPACT_ATOMS: atom_id res chain seq x y z
N MET A 1 -0.83 -15.23 13.53
CA MET A 1 -2.20 -15.02 13.07
C MET A 1 -2.27 -13.79 12.16
N THR A 2 -2.86 -13.93 10.99
CA THR A 2 -3.00 -12.80 10.06
C THR A 2 -4.09 -11.85 10.56
N SER A 3 -3.81 -10.54 10.58
CA SER A 3 -4.80 -9.56 10.98
C SER A 3 -5.95 -9.51 9.96
N ARG A 4 -7.13 -9.10 10.41
CA ARG A 4 -8.29 -8.96 9.55
C ARG A 4 -8.05 -7.93 8.44
N ALA A 5 -7.40 -6.81 8.77
CA ALA A 5 -7.09 -5.77 7.80
C ALA A 5 -6.12 -6.27 6.73
N LYS A 6 -5.09 -7.03 7.12
CA LYS A 6 -4.13 -7.63 6.19
C LYS A 6 -4.82 -8.65 5.28
N PHE A 7 -5.70 -9.47 5.84
CA PHE A 7 -6.47 -10.45 5.10
C PHE A 7 -7.34 -9.77 4.03
N THR A 8 -8.03 -8.71 4.39
CA THR A 8 -8.86 -7.94 3.47
C THR A 8 -8.03 -7.33 2.35
N ALA A 9 -6.84 -6.79 2.66
CA ALA A 9 -5.94 -6.24 1.66
C ALA A 9 -5.50 -7.31 0.66
N ASN A 10 -5.19 -8.51 1.12
CA ASN A 10 -4.80 -9.62 0.25
C ASN A 10 -5.96 -10.08 -0.64
N GLU A 11 -7.19 -10.11 -0.12
CA GLU A 11 -8.37 -10.45 -0.90
C GLU A 11 -8.64 -9.43 -2.01
N ASN A 12 -8.37 -8.17 -1.74
CA ASN A 12 -8.64 -7.08 -2.67
C ASN A 12 -7.47 -6.78 -3.60
N ARG A 13 -6.43 -7.60 -3.57
CA ARG A 13 -5.21 -7.41 -4.38
C ARG A 13 -5.54 -7.29 -5.87
N GLU A 14 -6.33 -8.22 -6.39
CA GLU A 14 -6.68 -8.25 -7.81
C GLU A 14 -7.50 -7.02 -8.21
N GLU A 15 -8.41 -6.60 -7.35
CA GLU A 15 -9.21 -5.40 -7.56
C GLU A 15 -8.34 -4.14 -7.61
N LEU A 16 -7.34 -4.06 -6.71
CA LEU A 16 -6.41 -2.94 -6.70
C LEU A 16 -5.56 -2.90 -7.98
N PHE A 17 -5.09 -4.05 -8.45
CA PHE A 17 -4.35 -4.14 -9.71
C PHE A 17 -5.21 -3.71 -10.90
N ALA A 18 -6.45 -4.17 -10.95
CA ALA A 18 -7.38 -3.81 -12.01
C ALA A 18 -7.69 -2.31 -12.00
N SER A 19 -7.78 -1.70 -10.82
CA SER A 19 -8.11 -0.28 -10.69
C SER A 19 -7.04 0.64 -11.31
N VAL A 20 -5.82 0.15 -11.46
CA VAL A 20 -4.72 0.89 -12.10
C VAL A 20 -4.39 0.32 -13.49
N HIS A 21 -5.31 -0.44 -14.07
CA HIS A 21 -5.18 -1.04 -15.40
C HIS A 21 -3.93 -1.93 -15.53
N TYR A 22 -3.58 -2.62 -14.46
CA TYR A 22 -2.41 -3.52 -14.38
C TYR A 22 -1.11 -2.84 -14.78
N ARG A 23 -0.96 -1.57 -14.37
CA ARG A 23 0.28 -0.83 -14.61
C ARG A 23 0.95 -0.44 -13.30
N CYS A 24 2.28 -0.51 -13.29
CA CYS A 24 3.08 -0.05 -12.16
C CYS A 24 2.86 1.45 -11.95
N GLN A 25 2.55 1.84 -10.73
CA GLN A 25 2.27 3.24 -10.41
C GLN A 25 3.51 4.09 -10.26
N VAL A 26 4.70 3.49 -10.34
CA VAL A 26 5.98 4.20 -10.28
C VAL A 26 6.59 4.36 -11.67
N CYS A 27 6.76 3.25 -12.41
CA CYS A 27 7.46 3.28 -13.69
C CYS A 27 6.54 3.13 -14.91
N GLY A 28 5.28 2.81 -14.72
CA GLY A 28 4.31 2.68 -15.80
C GLY A 28 4.36 1.37 -16.58
N LEU A 29 5.28 0.46 -16.25
CA LEU A 29 5.38 -0.82 -16.93
C LEU A 29 4.19 -1.72 -16.60
N PRO A 30 3.81 -2.63 -17.53
CA PRO A 30 2.72 -3.57 -17.25
C PRO A 30 3.07 -4.49 -16.07
N LEU A 31 2.05 -4.76 -15.24
CA LEU A 31 2.16 -5.74 -14.17
C LEU A 31 1.87 -7.11 -14.77
N THR A 32 2.92 -7.83 -15.15
CA THR A 32 2.79 -9.10 -15.85
C THR A 32 3.03 -10.29 -14.94
N TRP A 33 2.57 -11.47 -15.40
CA TRP A 33 2.77 -12.73 -14.69
C TRP A 33 4.24 -13.12 -14.56
N PHE A 34 5.09 -12.60 -15.46
CA PHE A 34 6.51 -12.93 -15.48
C PHE A 34 7.34 -12.06 -14.54
N GLY A 35 6.75 -11.00 -14.02
CA GLY A 35 7.41 -10.16 -13.03
C GLY A 35 7.05 -10.60 -11.61
N THR A 36 7.43 -9.77 -10.65
CA THR A 36 7.08 -9.94 -9.24
C THR A 36 6.21 -8.76 -8.79
N PRO A 37 4.99 -8.63 -9.32
CA PRO A 37 4.14 -7.50 -8.96
C PRO A 37 3.83 -7.52 -7.47
N GLN A 38 3.84 -6.34 -6.85
CA GLN A 38 3.67 -6.20 -5.42
C GLN A 38 2.68 -5.09 -5.09
N LEU A 39 2.10 -5.16 -3.90
CA LEU A 39 1.39 -4.04 -3.31
C LEU A 39 2.36 -3.34 -2.36
N ALA A 40 2.84 -2.17 -2.78
CA ALA A 40 3.73 -1.36 -1.96
C ALA A 40 2.94 -0.63 -0.88
N HIS A 41 3.50 -0.55 0.31
CA HIS A 41 2.95 0.24 1.41
C HIS A 41 3.62 1.60 1.40
N ARG A 42 2.86 2.69 1.26
CA ARG A 42 3.42 4.04 1.33
C ARG A 42 3.94 4.32 2.74
N ILE A 43 3.13 4.00 3.76
CA ILE A 43 3.60 3.92 5.14
C ILE A 43 3.98 2.46 5.38
N ALA A 44 5.26 2.21 5.65
CA ALA A 44 5.78 0.84 5.76
C ALA A 44 5.10 0.05 6.88
N GLN A 45 4.94 -1.26 6.66
CA GLN A 45 4.35 -2.16 7.66
C GLN A 45 5.37 -2.60 8.72
N SER A 46 6.04 -1.63 9.34
CA SER A 46 6.96 -1.89 10.44
C SER A 46 6.19 -2.00 11.76
N LYS A 47 6.83 -2.62 12.76
CA LYS A 47 6.23 -2.69 14.10
C LYS A 47 5.91 -1.30 14.65
N ALA A 48 6.82 -0.35 14.45
CA ALA A 48 6.64 1.01 14.91
C ALA A 48 5.43 1.68 14.25
N ASN A 49 5.30 1.54 12.93
CA ASN A 49 4.18 2.13 12.20
C ASN A 49 2.85 1.44 12.51
N LEU A 50 2.86 0.13 12.67
CA LEU A 50 1.65 -0.60 13.07
C LEU A 50 1.17 -0.16 14.45
N LYS A 51 2.10 0.07 15.37
CA LYS A 51 1.77 0.57 16.71
C LYS A 51 1.25 2.00 16.67
N ARG A 52 1.88 2.85 15.83
CA ARG A 52 1.55 4.28 15.75
C ARG A 52 0.24 4.54 15.01
N PHE A 53 0.03 3.91 13.87
CA PHE A 53 -1.09 4.21 12.99
C PHE A 53 -2.20 3.15 13.04
N GLY A 54 -1.88 1.94 13.40
CA GLY A 54 -2.83 0.84 13.45
C GLY A 54 -2.95 0.09 12.13
N GLU A 55 -3.42 -1.15 12.20
CA GLU A 55 -3.57 -2.03 11.04
C GLU A 55 -4.54 -1.46 10.00
N ALA A 56 -5.60 -0.82 10.44
CA ALA A 56 -6.60 -0.27 9.52
C ALA A 56 -6.01 0.76 8.58
N VAL A 57 -5.03 1.54 9.05
CA VAL A 57 -4.32 2.52 8.21
C VAL A 57 -3.29 1.83 7.32
N ILE A 58 -2.45 0.98 7.91
CA ILE A 58 -1.33 0.35 7.18
C ILE A 58 -1.84 -0.51 6.02
N TYR A 59 -2.92 -1.24 6.20
CA TYR A 59 -3.47 -2.13 5.16
C TYR A 59 -4.63 -1.52 4.38
N HIS A 60 -4.88 -0.22 4.54
CA HIS A 60 -5.94 0.47 3.81
C HIS A 60 -5.55 0.63 2.33
N LYS A 61 -6.54 0.54 1.43
CA LYS A 61 -6.30 0.63 0.00
C LYS A 61 -5.58 1.92 -0.42
N LEU A 62 -5.78 3.03 0.29
CA LEU A 62 -5.10 4.30 0.01
C LEU A 62 -3.62 4.27 0.38
N ASN A 63 -3.21 3.32 1.22
CA ASN A 63 -1.81 3.12 1.57
C ASN A 63 -1.11 2.07 0.69
N LEU A 64 -1.85 1.42 -0.19
CA LEU A 64 -1.34 0.33 -1.03
C LEU A 64 -1.24 0.79 -2.48
N VAL A 65 -0.09 0.53 -3.09
CA VAL A 65 0.20 0.95 -4.47
C VAL A 65 0.68 -0.25 -5.27
N PRO A 66 -0.02 -0.63 -6.36
CA PRO A 66 0.47 -1.70 -7.23
C PRO A 66 1.75 -1.29 -7.96
N VAL A 67 2.79 -2.12 -7.84
CA VAL A 67 4.10 -1.86 -8.44
C VAL A 67 4.66 -3.15 -9.05
N CYS A 68 5.63 -3.01 -9.95
CA CYS A 68 6.15 -4.15 -10.71
C CYS A 68 7.30 -4.89 -10.02
N SER A 69 7.95 -4.28 -9.03
CA SER A 69 9.15 -4.86 -8.43
C SER A 69 9.46 -4.25 -7.06
N LEU A 70 10.44 -4.84 -6.37
CA LEU A 70 10.94 -4.31 -5.10
C LEU A 70 11.51 -2.89 -5.26
N LYS A 71 12.17 -2.62 -6.37
CA LYS A 71 12.72 -1.29 -6.64
C LYS A 71 11.63 -0.22 -6.65
N CYS A 72 10.53 -0.49 -7.34
CA CYS A 72 9.40 0.42 -7.37
C CYS A 72 8.68 0.47 -6.03
N ASN A 73 8.63 -0.65 -5.30
CA ASN A 73 8.08 -0.70 -3.94
C ASN A 73 8.84 0.28 -3.03
N ASP A 74 10.18 0.22 -3.06
CA ASP A 74 11.01 1.12 -2.26
C ASP A 74 10.77 2.59 -2.62
N ALA A 75 10.56 2.88 -3.90
CA ALA A 75 10.28 4.23 -4.35
C ALA A 75 8.96 4.80 -3.82
N CYS A 76 7.99 3.95 -3.48
CA CYS A 76 6.70 4.37 -2.92
C CYS A 76 6.77 4.65 -1.42
N ASN A 77 7.83 4.18 -0.74
CA ASN A 77 7.94 4.29 0.70
C ASN A 77 8.14 5.75 1.12
N ILE A 78 7.28 6.23 2.02
CA ILE A 78 7.40 7.59 2.57
C ILE A 78 8.67 7.72 3.42
N GLY A 79 9.16 6.59 3.97
CA GLY A 79 10.38 6.58 4.77
C GLY A 79 10.19 7.30 6.09
N PHE A 80 11.14 8.15 6.44
CA PHE A 80 11.13 8.88 7.72
C PHE A 80 10.44 10.24 7.63
N ASN A 81 9.73 10.54 6.53
CA ASN A 81 9.01 11.79 6.40
C ASN A 81 7.73 11.73 7.26
N THR A 82 7.87 12.16 8.51
CA THR A 82 6.80 12.10 9.50
C THR A 82 5.58 12.94 9.09
N LEU A 83 5.80 14.11 8.49
CA LEU A 83 4.70 14.97 8.06
C LEU A 83 3.88 14.30 6.94
N ALA A 84 4.55 13.69 5.97
CA ALA A 84 3.87 13.00 4.89
C ALA A 84 3.09 11.78 5.41
N ALA A 85 3.68 11.02 6.32
CA ALA A 85 3.03 9.85 6.92
C ALA A 85 1.79 10.26 7.72
N ASN A 86 1.89 11.31 8.53
CA ASN A 86 0.77 11.81 9.32
C ASN A 86 -0.35 12.33 8.42
N SER A 87 0.00 13.04 7.36
CA SER A 87 -0.97 13.58 6.41
C SER A 87 -1.75 12.47 5.71
N LEU A 88 -1.04 11.43 5.26
CA LEU A 88 -1.66 10.29 4.61
C LEU A 88 -2.56 9.53 5.59
N ALA A 89 -2.07 9.29 6.81
CA ALA A 89 -2.85 8.59 7.84
C ALA A 89 -4.14 9.35 8.18
N GLU A 90 -4.06 10.68 8.26
CA GLU A 90 -5.23 11.51 8.50
C GLU A 90 -6.24 11.40 7.35
N SER A 91 -5.77 11.43 6.11
CA SER A 91 -6.63 11.27 4.94
C SER A 91 -7.35 9.92 4.96
N ILE A 92 -6.65 8.86 5.33
CA ILE A 92 -7.22 7.51 5.44
C ILE A 92 -8.27 7.47 6.55
N THR A 93 -7.94 8.02 7.71
CA THR A 93 -8.82 8.00 8.88
C THR A 93 -10.11 8.77 8.64
N THR A 94 -10.05 9.87 7.90
CA THR A 94 -11.22 10.69 7.58
C THR A 94 -11.97 10.22 6.35
N SER A 95 -11.43 9.25 5.61
CA SER A 95 -12.09 8.68 4.44
C SER A 95 -13.35 7.94 4.83
N LYS A 96 -14.44 8.16 4.08
CA LYS A 96 -15.70 7.44 4.26
C LYS A 96 -15.66 6.05 3.64
N GLU A 97 -14.64 5.76 2.86
CA GLU A 97 -14.42 4.44 2.27
C GLU A 97 -13.61 3.61 3.23
N ALA A 98 -14.27 2.76 3.96
CA ALA A 98 -13.60 1.85 4.88
C ALA A 98 -13.15 0.57 4.17
#